data_ed39ac264c01bc11a22ceefc4dc302c6
#
_entry.id   ed39ac264c01bc11a22ceefc4dc302c6
#
_cell.length_a   1.000
_cell.length_b   1.000
_cell.length_c   1.000
_cell.angle_alpha   90.00
_cell.angle_beta   90.00
_cell.angle_gamma   90.00
#
_symmetry.space_group_name_H-M   'P 1'
#
loop_
_entity.id
_entity.type
_entity.pdbx_description
1 polymer ?
#
loop_
_entity_poly.entity_id
_entity_poly.type
_entity_poly.pdbx_seq_one_letter_code
_entity_poly.pdbx_strand_id
1 'polypeptide(L)'
;NTIGDLANEDLKLLERTFKNHAIDLKKSAMGIDESKVEPRKDTTTSISTTETLPYDYTDEDKLKNILFRQTEELTRQLRRKKQYAKTVAVIFKNSNFRNYSSQAKLPTESNMTKEIYKLVIELFDKNYKKDPIRLIGVRLSDLTMKKEKQISLFDEISEQTEIEDTFQETIDNINNKFGKGLIAPASLQLISKKEKNQRE
;
A
#
# COMPACT_ATOMS: atom_id res chain seq x y z
N ASN A 1 -13.28 23.99 24.64
CA ASN A 1 -12.64 22.70 24.28
C ASN A 1 -13.66 21.67 23.75
N THR A 2 -14.84 22.12 23.37
CA THR A 2 -15.90 21.34 22.77
C THR A 2 -16.17 21.79 21.33
N ILE A 3 -16.92 20.99 20.56
CA ILE A 3 -17.39 21.39 19.22
C ILE A 3 -18.26 22.64 19.29
N GLY A 4 -19.07 22.76 20.39
CA GLY A 4 -19.88 23.96 20.64
C GLY A 4 -19.06 25.21 20.88
N ASP A 5 -17.92 25.13 21.56
CA ASP A 5 -16.99 26.26 21.73
C ASP A 5 -16.45 26.71 20.37
N LEU A 6 -16.07 25.77 19.52
CA LEU A 6 -15.59 26.04 18.17
C LEU A 6 -16.66 26.69 17.27
N ALA A 7 -17.91 26.24 17.38
CA ALA A 7 -19.03 26.82 16.64
C ALA A 7 -19.33 28.26 17.04
N ASN A 8 -19.16 28.60 18.33
CA ASN A 8 -19.47 29.93 18.89
C ASN A 8 -18.26 30.89 18.88
N GLU A 9 -17.04 30.40 18.57
CA GLU A 9 -15.82 31.22 18.60
C GLU A 9 -15.81 32.27 17.50
N ASP A 10 -15.12 33.40 17.76
CA ASP A 10 -14.94 34.46 16.76
C ASP A 10 -14.14 33.93 15.56
N LEU A 11 -14.66 34.18 14.35
CA LEU A 11 -14.05 33.75 13.11
C LEU A 11 -12.63 34.32 12.93
N LYS A 12 -12.39 35.59 13.34
CA LYS A 12 -11.06 36.21 13.25
C LYS A 12 -10.02 35.52 14.12
N LEU A 13 -10.44 34.99 15.29
CA LEU A 13 -9.57 34.23 16.17
C LEU A 13 -9.25 32.86 15.56
N LEU A 14 -10.26 32.21 14.96
CA LEU A 14 -10.08 30.94 14.26
C LEU A 14 -9.17 31.12 13.02
N GLU A 15 -9.30 32.19 12.25
CA GLU A 15 -8.45 32.48 11.09
C GLU A 15 -6.98 32.66 11.46
N ARG A 16 -6.68 33.26 12.62
CA ARG A 16 -5.31 33.38 13.11
C ARG A 16 -4.67 32.01 13.37
N THR A 17 -5.45 31.05 13.85
CA THR A 17 -4.98 29.72 14.22
C THR A 17 -5.04 28.73 13.05
N PHE A 18 -6.14 28.70 12.33
CA PHE A 18 -6.45 27.69 11.30
C PHE A 18 -6.37 28.22 9.88
N LYS A 19 -6.10 29.53 9.71
CA LYS A 19 -5.97 30.17 8.38
C LYS A 19 -7.18 29.88 7.48
N ASN A 20 -6.91 29.40 6.26
CA ASN A 20 -7.93 29.12 5.26
C ASN A 20 -8.96 28.04 5.66
N HIS A 21 -8.65 27.22 6.68
CA HIS A 21 -9.56 26.16 7.15
C HIS A 21 -10.55 26.66 8.21
N ALA A 22 -10.42 27.89 8.70
CA ALA A 22 -11.23 28.42 9.80
C ALA A 22 -12.72 28.43 9.48
N ILE A 23 -13.09 28.86 8.27
CA ILE A 23 -14.48 28.96 7.83
C ILE A 23 -15.11 27.57 7.76
N ASP A 24 -14.42 26.61 7.14
CA ASP A 24 -14.93 25.26 6.96
C ASP A 24 -15.07 24.55 8.31
N LEU A 25 -14.09 24.74 9.21
CA LEU A 25 -14.16 24.19 10.58
C LEU A 25 -15.35 24.75 11.35
N LYS A 26 -15.59 26.06 11.27
CA LYS A 26 -16.73 26.69 11.94
C LYS A 26 -18.06 26.20 11.37
N LYS A 27 -18.22 26.15 10.06
CA LYS A 27 -19.40 25.60 9.39
C LYS A 27 -19.65 24.15 9.81
N SER A 28 -18.61 23.31 9.76
CA SER A 28 -18.70 21.91 10.18
C SER A 28 -19.10 21.76 11.66
N ALA A 29 -18.55 22.62 12.54
CA ALA A 29 -18.91 22.64 13.96
C ALA A 29 -20.38 23.07 14.20
N MET A 30 -20.93 23.89 13.32
CA MET A 30 -22.34 24.30 13.31
C MET A 30 -23.27 23.27 12.64
N GLY A 31 -22.72 22.16 12.10
CA GLY A 31 -23.47 21.15 11.35
C GLY A 31 -23.86 21.59 9.94
N ILE A 32 -23.21 22.63 9.40
CA ILE A 32 -23.48 23.14 8.05
C ILE A 32 -22.48 22.50 7.09
N ASP A 33 -22.98 21.71 6.14
CA ASP A 33 -22.23 21.12 5.03
C ASP A 33 -22.98 21.42 3.73
N GLU A 34 -22.37 22.25 2.88
CA GLU A 34 -22.91 22.62 1.56
C GLU A 34 -22.29 21.76 0.44
N SER A 35 -21.50 20.74 0.79
CA SER A 35 -20.89 19.87 -0.21
C SER A 35 -21.95 19.08 -0.98
N LYS A 36 -21.80 19.03 -2.29
CA LYS A 36 -22.69 18.23 -3.13
C LYS A 36 -22.37 16.74 -2.95
N VAL A 37 -23.41 15.92 -2.85
CA VAL A 37 -23.23 14.46 -2.93
C VAL A 37 -22.78 14.11 -4.33
N GLU A 38 -21.49 13.80 -4.46
CA GLU A 38 -20.94 13.31 -5.73
C GLU A 38 -21.05 11.79 -5.78
N PRO A 39 -21.43 11.21 -6.93
CA PRO A 39 -21.39 9.77 -7.11
C PRO A 39 -19.93 9.31 -6.95
N ARG A 40 -19.75 8.21 -6.22
CA ARG A 40 -18.43 7.62 -6.00
C ARG A 40 -17.77 7.34 -7.34
N LYS A 41 -16.66 7.99 -7.62
CA LYS A 41 -15.86 7.65 -8.82
C LYS A 41 -15.35 6.23 -8.60
N ASP A 42 -15.82 5.28 -9.42
CA ASP A 42 -15.42 3.86 -9.35
C ASP A 42 -13.95 3.61 -9.71
N THR A 43 -13.21 4.66 -10.06
CA THR A 43 -11.79 4.56 -10.37
C THR A 43 -10.96 4.66 -9.11
N THR A 44 -10.63 3.51 -8.53
CA THR A 44 -9.61 3.42 -7.49
C THR A 44 -8.26 3.83 -8.09
N THR A 45 -7.68 4.93 -7.62
CA THR A 45 -6.38 5.45 -8.10
C THR A 45 -5.20 4.88 -7.35
N SER A 46 -5.43 4.33 -6.16
CA SER A 46 -4.40 3.70 -5.33
C SER A 46 -4.99 2.65 -4.41
N ILE A 47 -4.17 1.66 -4.06
CA ILE A 47 -4.44 0.69 -3.01
C ILE A 47 -3.24 0.63 -2.06
N SER A 48 -3.48 0.40 -0.80
CA SER A 48 -2.40 0.29 0.20
C SER A 48 -2.78 -0.65 1.32
N THR A 49 -1.77 -1.22 1.96
CA THR A 49 -1.91 -1.95 3.21
C THR A 49 -0.81 -1.51 4.16
N THR A 50 -1.15 -1.37 5.43
CA THR A 50 -0.21 -1.04 6.50
C THR A 50 -0.49 -1.95 7.68
N GLU A 51 0.54 -2.32 8.41
CA GLU A 51 0.45 -3.15 9.60
C GLU A 51 1.18 -2.49 10.76
N THR A 52 0.46 -2.29 11.88
CA THR A 52 1.09 -1.92 13.14
C THR A 52 1.63 -3.19 13.77
N LEU A 53 2.92 -3.19 14.01
CA LEU A 53 3.64 -4.36 14.53
C LEU A 53 3.39 -4.52 16.04
N PRO A 54 3.33 -5.76 16.55
CA PRO A 54 3.11 -6.00 17.99
C PRO A 54 4.26 -5.48 18.86
N TYR A 55 5.46 -5.40 18.29
CA TYR A 55 6.68 -4.84 18.89
C TYR A 55 7.36 -3.93 17.89
N ASP A 56 8.30 -3.12 18.35
CA ASP A 56 9.16 -2.33 17.48
C ASP A 56 10.28 -3.23 16.92
N TYR A 57 10.26 -3.49 15.61
CA TYR A 57 11.20 -4.39 14.93
C TYR A 57 12.41 -3.65 14.37
N THR A 58 13.59 -4.23 14.57
CA THR A 58 14.85 -3.83 13.89
C THR A 58 15.38 -4.93 12.96
N ASP A 59 14.78 -6.11 13.00
CA ASP A 59 15.14 -7.28 12.17
C ASP A 59 14.70 -7.05 10.73
N GLU A 60 15.66 -6.80 9.85
CA GLU A 60 15.42 -6.51 8.44
C GLU A 60 14.73 -7.67 7.71
N ASP A 61 15.10 -8.91 8.01
CA ASP A 61 14.51 -10.07 7.36
C ASP A 61 13.03 -10.21 7.72
N LYS A 62 12.67 -9.96 8.98
CA LYS A 62 11.27 -9.93 9.40
C LYS A 62 10.50 -8.81 8.71
N LEU A 63 11.07 -7.60 8.63
CA LEU A 63 10.44 -6.47 7.96
C LEU A 63 10.26 -6.73 6.45
N LYS A 64 11.27 -7.28 5.76
CA LYS A 64 11.20 -7.66 4.35
C LYS A 64 10.13 -8.72 4.09
N ASN A 65 9.99 -9.67 4.99
CA ASN A 65 8.95 -10.70 4.90
C ASN A 65 7.53 -10.13 5.05
N ILE A 66 7.34 -9.17 5.96
CA ILE A 66 6.06 -8.46 6.09
C ILE A 66 5.74 -7.70 4.81
N LEU A 67 6.72 -6.98 4.26
CA LEU A 67 6.57 -6.28 2.98
C LEU A 67 6.24 -7.22 1.82
N PHE A 68 6.84 -8.43 1.79
CA PHE A 68 6.52 -9.44 0.79
C PHE A 68 5.05 -9.87 0.86
N ARG A 69 4.58 -10.24 2.05
CA ARG A 69 3.18 -10.62 2.28
C ARG A 69 2.20 -9.52 1.89
N GLN A 70 2.52 -8.27 2.25
CA GLN A 70 1.71 -7.10 1.88
C GLN A 70 1.71 -6.86 0.37
N THR A 71 2.85 -7.01 -0.28
CA THR A 71 2.97 -6.89 -1.74
C THR A 71 2.14 -7.95 -2.45
N GLU A 72 2.23 -9.21 -2.01
CA GLU A 72 1.44 -10.32 -2.57
C GLU A 72 -0.07 -10.06 -2.45
N GLU A 73 -0.54 -9.60 -1.28
CA GLU A 73 -1.96 -9.27 -1.09
C GLU A 73 -2.43 -8.16 -2.02
N LEU A 74 -1.64 -7.08 -2.16
CA LEU A 74 -1.99 -5.96 -3.04
C LEU A 74 -1.96 -6.36 -4.52
N THR A 75 -0.95 -7.09 -4.96
CA THR A 75 -0.86 -7.53 -6.37
C THR A 75 -1.97 -8.50 -6.73
N ARG A 76 -2.37 -9.39 -5.81
CA ARG A 76 -3.54 -10.24 -5.99
C ARG A 76 -4.83 -9.41 -6.15
N GLN A 77 -5.00 -8.33 -5.37
CA GLN A 77 -6.13 -7.42 -5.53
C GLN A 77 -6.12 -6.73 -6.90
N LEU A 78 -4.94 -6.30 -7.39
CA LEU A 78 -4.79 -5.71 -8.72
C LEU A 78 -5.20 -6.71 -9.81
N ARG A 79 -4.68 -7.95 -9.76
CA ARG A 79 -5.01 -9.00 -10.75
C ARG A 79 -6.51 -9.29 -10.77
N ARG A 80 -7.16 -9.43 -9.61
CA ARG A 80 -8.62 -9.60 -9.53
C ARG A 80 -9.42 -8.49 -10.20
N LYS A 81 -8.92 -7.24 -10.15
CA LYS A 81 -9.55 -6.07 -10.77
C LYS A 81 -9.03 -5.79 -12.18
N LYS A 82 -8.12 -6.63 -12.70
CA LYS A 82 -7.43 -6.42 -13.98
C LYS A 82 -6.76 -5.04 -14.06
N GLN A 83 -6.19 -4.59 -12.94
CA GLN A 83 -5.48 -3.33 -12.81
C GLN A 83 -3.98 -3.56 -12.73
N TYR A 84 -3.22 -2.54 -13.10
CA TYR A 84 -1.76 -2.48 -13.05
C TYR A 84 -1.34 -1.23 -12.30
N ALA A 85 -0.25 -1.29 -11.54
CA ALA A 85 0.31 -0.15 -10.83
C ALA A 85 1.53 0.40 -11.55
N LYS A 86 1.69 1.72 -11.55
CA LYS A 86 2.88 2.42 -12.06
C LYS A 86 3.81 2.84 -10.94
N THR A 87 3.26 3.23 -9.81
CA THR A 87 4.03 3.79 -8.69
C THR A 87 3.93 2.89 -7.46
N VAL A 88 5.06 2.62 -6.86
CA VAL A 88 5.22 1.81 -5.63
C VAL A 88 5.76 2.70 -4.53
N ALA A 89 5.20 2.62 -3.33
CA ALA A 89 5.71 3.30 -2.16
C ALA A 89 5.81 2.36 -0.96
N VAL A 90 6.86 2.56 -0.16
CA VAL A 90 7.01 1.93 1.17
C VAL A 90 6.79 2.98 2.24
N ILE A 91 6.00 2.64 3.25
CA ILE A 91 5.57 3.52 4.33
C ILE A 91 6.15 2.98 5.63
N PHE A 92 6.71 3.87 6.44
CA PHE A 92 7.29 3.52 7.72
C PHE A 92 6.77 4.45 8.82
N LYS A 93 6.62 3.91 10.01
CA LYS A 93 6.51 4.67 11.26
C LYS A 93 7.48 4.08 12.26
N ASN A 94 8.39 4.89 12.79
CA ASN A 94 9.33 4.43 13.81
C ASN A 94 8.72 4.45 15.23
N SER A 95 9.50 3.99 16.22
CA SER A 95 9.11 3.98 17.64
C SER A 95 8.79 5.38 18.20
N ASN A 96 9.38 6.44 17.63
CA ASN A 96 9.10 7.83 17.99
C ASN A 96 7.88 8.42 17.27
N PHE A 97 7.03 7.57 16.65
CA PHE A 97 5.83 7.95 15.88
C PHE A 97 6.09 8.86 14.67
N ARG A 98 7.34 8.99 14.21
CA ARG A 98 7.66 9.73 13.00
C ARG A 98 7.33 8.89 11.79
N ASN A 99 6.49 9.46 10.91
CA ASN A 99 6.15 8.84 9.62
C ASN A 99 7.14 9.28 8.55
N TYR A 100 7.56 8.34 7.72
CA TYR A 100 8.28 8.61 6.49
C TYR A 100 7.91 7.60 5.42
N SER A 101 8.01 7.99 4.18
CA SER A 101 7.71 7.12 3.04
C SER A 101 8.68 7.40 1.91
N SER A 102 8.90 6.40 1.10
CA SER A 102 9.66 6.52 -0.14
C SER A 102 8.91 5.88 -1.27
N GLN A 103 8.94 6.50 -2.45
CA GLN A 103 8.26 6.00 -3.62
C GLN A 103 9.11 6.09 -4.87
N ALA A 104 8.84 5.20 -5.83
CA ALA A 104 9.42 5.23 -7.15
C ALA A 104 8.43 4.67 -8.18
N LYS A 105 8.69 4.99 -9.46
CA LYS A 105 7.91 4.46 -10.57
C LYS A 105 8.55 3.19 -11.10
N LEU A 106 7.70 2.22 -11.45
CA LEU A 106 8.11 1.07 -12.24
C LEU A 106 8.44 1.51 -13.67
N PRO A 107 9.38 0.86 -14.35
CA PRO A 107 9.65 1.11 -15.77
C PRO A 107 8.39 0.92 -16.63
N THR A 108 7.64 -0.15 -16.35
CA THR A 108 6.37 -0.48 -17.02
C THR A 108 5.33 -0.79 -15.94
N GLU A 109 4.06 -0.51 -16.20
CA GLU A 109 2.97 -0.87 -15.29
C GLU A 109 2.93 -2.39 -15.06
N SER A 110 2.79 -2.78 -13.79
CA SER A 110 2.78 -4.19 -13.42
C SER A 110 1.75 -4.51 -12.34
N ASN A 111 1.31 -5.77 -12.33
CA ASN A 111 0.57 -6.40 -11.23
C ASN A 111 1.26 -7.70 -10.74
N MET A 112 2.49 -7.93 -11.20
CA MET A 112 3.30 -9.08 -10.85
C MET A 112 4.00 -8.86 -9.51
N THR A 113 3.83 -9.80 -8.58
CA THR A 113 4.41 -9.72 -7.24
C THR A 113 5.93 -9.58 -7.28
N LYS A 114 6.60 -10.34 -8.14
CA LYS A 114 8.06 -10.36 -8.28
C LYS A 114 8.63 -8.98 -8.67
N GLU A 115 8.02 -8.34 -9.68
CA GLU A 115 8.47 -7.03 -10.19
C GLU A 115 8.25 -5.92 -9.15
N ILE A 116 7.04 -5.88 -8.56
CA ILE A 116 6.70 -4.88 -7.56
C ILE A 116 7.53 -5.07 -6.30
N TYR A 117 7.71 -6.31 -5.83
CA TYR A 117 8.47 -6.59 -4.63
C TYR A 117 9.96 -6.23 -4.79
N LYS A 118 10.54 -6.42 -5.98
CA LYS A 118 11.92 -5.98 -6.27
C LYS A 118 12.06 -4.48 -5.96
N LEU A 119 11.15 -3.64 -6.46
CA LEU A 119 11.18 -2.21 -6.20
C LEU A 119 10.87 -1.87 -4.73
N VAL A 120 9.98 -2.62 -4.07
CA VAL A 120 9.72 -2.49 -2.63
C VAL A 120 10.99 -2.68 -1.82
N ILE A 121 11.81 -3.71 -2.14
CA ILE A 121 13.07 -3.97 -1.45
C ILE A 121 14.12 -2.90 -1.73
N GLU A 122 14.24 -2.44 -2.97
CA GLU A 122 15.14 -1.33 -3.32
C GLU A 122 14.79 -0.06 -2.52
N LEU A 123 13.49 0.26 -2.40
CA LEU A 123 13.02 1.40 -1.61
C LEU A 123 13.24 1.19 -0.11
N PHE A 124 13.03 -0.02 0.39
CA PHE A 124 13.31 -0.38 1.78
C PHE A 124 14.79 -0.19 2.09
N ASP A 125 15.69 -0.86 1.37
CA ASP A 125 17.12 -0.86 1.62
C ASP A 125 17.72 0.56 1.53
N LYS A 126 17.23 1.39 0.59
CA LYS A 126 17.68 2.77 0.43
C LYS A 126 17.25 3.68 1.59
N ASN A 127 16.10 3.43 2.19
CA ASN A 127 15.47 4.41 3.10
C ASN A 127 15.37 3.94 4.54
N TYR A 128 15.54 2.65 4.80
CA TYR A 128 15.53 2.11 6.15
C TYR A 128 16.80 2.55 6.91
N LYS A 129 16.60 3.28 7.99
CA LYS A 129 17.69 3.88 8.79
C LYS A 129 18.11 3.02 9.99
N LYS A 130 17.71 1.76 10.02
CA LYS A 130 17.90 0.84 11.16
C LYS A 130 17.22 1.28 12.45
N ASP A 131 16.31 2.25 12.36
CA ASP A 131 15.45 2.64 13.47
C ASP A 131 14.43 1.52 13.78
N PRO A 132 14.05 1.34 15.05
CA PRO A 132 12.97 0.42 15.38
C PRO A 132 11.65 0.83 14.70
N ILE A 133 11.06 -0.08 13.93
CA ILE A 133 9.84 0.15 13.13
C ILE A 133 8.62 -0.36 13.91
N ARG A 134 7.65 0.52 14.10
CA ARG A 134 6.35 0.26 14.71
C ARG A 134 5.24 -0.02 13.71
N LEU A 135 5.30 0.57 12.53
CA LEU A 135 4.35 0.34 11.45
C LEU A 135 5.09 0.31 10.13
N ILE A 136 4.71 -0.63 9.28
CA ILE A 136 5.26 -0.76 7.93
C ILE A 136 4.13 -1.02 6.94
N GLY A 137 4.26 -0.53 5.72
CA GLY A 137 3.26 -0.71 4.69
C GLY A 137 3.74 -0.50 3.28
N VAL A 138 2.93 -0.98 2.35
CA VAL A 138 3.12 -0.82 0.91
C VAL A 138 1.91 -0.08 0.33
N ARG A 139 2.15 0.83 -0.60
CA ARG A 139 1.13 1.49 -1.41
C ARG A 139 1.47 1.33 -2.88
N LEU A 140 0.45 1.00 -3.66
CA LEU A 140 0.49 0.95 -5.12
C LEU A 140 -0.44 2.04 -5.64
N SER A 141 0.05 2.90 -6.52
CA SER A 141 -0.71 4.03 -7.07
C SER A 141 -0.49 4.19 -8.57
N ASP A 142 -1.15 5.18 -9.15
CA ASP A 142 -1.24 5.38 -10.60
C ASP A 142 -1.77 4.09 -11.27
N LEU A 143 -2.94 3.64 -10.77
CA LEU A 143 -3.55 2.40 -11.23
C LEU A 143 -4.21 2.58 -12.60
N THR A 144 -3.94 1.67 -13.53
CA THR A 144 -4.51 1.67 -14.88
C THR A 144 -5.18 0.32 -15.16
N MET A 145 -6.15 0.32 -16.10
CA MET A 145 -6.80 -0.91 -16.58
C MET A 145 -6.07 -1.48 -17.82
N LYS A 146 -5.14 -0.75 -18.37
CA LYS A 146 -4.36 -1.14 -19.56
C LYS A 146 -2.89 -1.25 -19.17
N LYS A 147 -2.28 -2.34 -19.56
CA LYS A 147 -0.82 -2.46 -19.58
C LYS A 147 -0.35 -1.70 -20.82
N GLU A 148 0.29 -0.56 -20.66
CA GLU A 148 0.93 0.12 -21.80
C GLU A 148 2.12 -0.73 -22.24
N LYS A 149 1.90 -1.57 -23.26
CA LYS A 149 3.00 -2.23 -23.95
C LYS A 149 3.57 -1.24 -24.96
N GLN A 150 4.63 -0.55 -24.59
CA GLN A 150 5.52 0.01 -25.60
C GLN A 150 6.27 -1.17 -26.22
N ILE A 151 5.76 -1.65 -27.34
CA ILE A 151 6.43 -2.72 -28.09
C ILE A 151 7.65 -2.05 -28.74
N SER A 152 8.85 -2.33 -28.23
CA SER A 152 10.08 -2.07 -28.96
C SER A 152 10.12 -3.02 -30.15
N LEU A 153 10.50 -2.53 -31.31
CA LEU A 153 10.71 -3.36 -32.51
C LEU A 153 11.77 -4.46 -32.32
N PHE A 154 12.52 -4.40 -31.22
CA PHE A 154 13.61 -5.31 -30.88
C PHE A 154 13.31 -6.18 -29.64
N ASP A 155 12.15 -5.97 -28.99
CA ASP A 155 11.71 -6.87 -27.92
C ASP A 155 11.16 -8.14 -28.56
N GLU A 156 11.91 -9.21 -28.51
CA GLU A 156 11.33 -10.55 -28.60
C GLU A 156 10.27 -10.62 -27.50
N ILE A 157 9.01 -10.78 -27.91
CA ILE A 157 7.90 -11.05 -26.97
C ILE A 157 8.30 -12.33 -26.27
N SER A 158 8.87 -12.23 -25.09
CA SER A 158 9.37 -13.39 -24.40
C SER A 158 8.14 -14.22 -24.00
N GLU A 159 8.00 -15.38 -24.59
CA GLU A 159 7.02 -16.43 -24.21
C GLU A 159 7.04 -16.66 -22.70
N GLN A 160 8.16 -16.37 -22.02
CA GLN A 160 8.34 -16.43 -20.59
C GLN A 160 7.39 -15.50 -19.82
N THR A 161 7.09 -14.30 -20.32
CA THR A 161 6.18 -13.36 -19.63
C THR A 161 4.74 -13.86 -19.65
N GLU A 162 4.29 -14.45 -20.74
CA GLU A 162 2.93 -15.00 -20.84
C GLU A 162 2.78 -16.27 -19.98
N ILE A 163 3.84 -17.08 -19.88
CA ILE A 163 3.83 -18.26 -19.00
C ILE A 163 3.80 -17.83 -17.51
N GLU A 164 4.57 -16.82 -17.12
CA GLU A 164 4.56 -16.29 -15.73
C GLU A 164 3.19 -15.70 -15.37
N ASP A 165 2.54 -14.94 -16.27
CA ASP A 165 1.20 -14.38 -16.07
C ASP A 165 0.16 -15.52 -15.87
N THR A 166 0.16 -16.53 -16.75
CA THR A 166 -0.76 -17.68 -16.69
C THR A 166 -0.54 -18.51 -15.42
N PHE A 167 0.71 -18.73 -15.04
CA PHE A 167 1.05 -19.47 -13.83
C PHE A 167 0.55 -18.75 -12.56
N GLN A 168 0.74 -17.43 -12.49
CA GLN A 168 0.28 -16.64 -11.36
C GLN A 168 -1.26 -16.60 -11.26
N GLU A 169 -1.96 -16.48 -12.39
CA GLU A 169 -3.43 -16.59 -12.44
C GLU A 169 -3.92 -17.95 -11.93
N THR A 170 -3.23 -19.02 -12.30
CA THR A 170 -3.57 -20.38 -11.83
C THR A 170 -3.43 -20.49 -10.31
N ILE A 171 -2.34 -19.99 -9.74
CA ILE A 171 -2.15 -19.95 -8.27
C ILE A 171 -3.24 -19.13 -7.60
N ASP A 172 -3.56 -17.94 -8.14
CA ASP A 172 -4.63 -17.11 -7.60
C ASP A 172 -5.99 -17.81 -7.64
N ASN A 173 -6.30 -18.52 -8.72
CA ASN A 173 -7.55 -19.29 -8.87
C ASN A 173 -7.64 -20.43 -7.85
N ILE A 174 -6.55 -21.16 -7.62
CA ILE A 174 -6.50 -22.24 -6.62
C ILE A 174 -6.70 -21.64 -5.21
N ASN A 175 -5.99 -20.57 -4.87
CA ASN A 175 -6.11 -19.91 -3.58
C ASN A 175 -7.50 -19.29 -3.35
N ASN A 176 -8.16 -18.80 -4.41
CA ASN A 176 -9.52 -18.28 -4.33
C ASN A 176 -10.55 -19.39 -4.11
N LYS A 177 -10.36 -20.56 -4.74
CA LYS A 177 -11.30 -21.68 -4.68
C LYS A 177 -11.18 -22.51 -3.40
N PHE A 178 -9.97 -22.74 -2.92
CA PHE A 178 -9.68 -23.69 -1.84
C PHE A 178 -9.21 -23.03 -0.54
N GLY A 179 -8.99 -21.72 -0.53
CA GLY A 179 -8.59 -20.96 0.66
C GLY A 179 -7.28 -20.20 0.47
N LYS A 180 -7.20 -19.04 1.12
CA LYS A 180 -6.03 -18.16 1.03
C LYS A 180 -4.78 -18.84 1.56
N GLY A 181 -3.70 -18.80 0.77
CA GLY A 181 -2.38 -19.29 1.18
C GLY A 181 -2.20 -20.80 1.08
N LEU A 182 -3.08 -21.53 0.39
CA LEU A 182 -2.90 -22.96 0.12
C LEU A 182 -1.63 -23.19 -0.72
N ILE A 183 -1.44 -22.36 -1.75
CA ILE A 183 -0.18 -22.27 -2.49
C ILE A 183 0.43 -20.92 -2.17
N ALA A 184 1.59 -20.94 -1.53
CA ALA A 184 2.36 -19.76 -1.18
C ALA A 184 3.85 -20.02 -1.40
N PRO A 185 4.66 -18.99 -1.69
CA PRO A 185 6.11 -19.13 -1.76
C PRO A 185 6.68 -19.73 -0.47
N ALA A 186 7.64 -20.64 -0.61
CA ALA A 186 8.25 -21.35 0.52
C ALA A 186 8.83 -20.40 1.59
N SER A 187 9.30 -19.22 1.19
CA SER A 187 9.79 -18.17 2.08
C SER A 187 8.74 -17.73 3.13
N LEU A 188 7.46 -17.69 2.77
CA LEU A 188 6.38 -17.34 3.71
C LEU A 188 6.04 -18.46 4.68
N GLN A 189 6.15 -19.72 4.26
CA GLN A 189 5.85 -20.88 5.11
C GLN A 189 6.89 -21.09 6.22
N LEU A 190 8.15 -20.78 5.94
CA LEU A 190 9.23 -20.91 6.93
C LEU A 190 9.06 -19.95 8.12
N ILE A 191 8.41 -18.80 7.89
CA ILE A 191 8.20 -17.78 8.93
C ILE A 191 7.04 -18.15 9.84
N SER A 192 5.91 -18.60 9.27
CA SER A 192 4.75 -19.00 10.05
C SER A 192 5.06 -20.18 11.01
N LYS A 193 5.99 -21.06 10.64
CA LYS A 193 6.48 -22.13 11.51
C LYS A 193 7.38 -21.60 12.62
N LYS A 194 8.26 -20.61 12.34
CA LYS A 194 9.13 -20.02 13.37
C LYS A 194 8.34 -19.20 14.41
N GLU A 195 7.30 -18.50 13.99
CA GLU A 195 6.45 -17.72 14.91
C GLU A 195 5.57 -18.61 15.81
N LYS A 196 5.14 -19.77 15.32
CA LYS A 196 4.42 -20.75 16.16
C LYS A 196 5.32 -21.36 17.24
N ASN A 197 6.57 -21.69 16.90
CA ASN A 197 7.52 -22.27 17.84
C ASN A 197 8.09 -21.26 18.87
N GLN A 198 7.86 -19.95 18.71
CA GLN A 198 8.24 -18.92 19.70
C GLN A 198 7.10 -18.55 20.66
N ARG A 199 5.90 -19.12 20.46
CA ARG A 199 4.71 -18.92 21.32
C ARG A 199 4.40 -20.12 22.21
N GLU A 200 5.13 -21.22 22.04
CA GLU A 200 5.21 -22.36 22.96
C GLU A 200 6.43 -22.21 23.87
#